data_253844ca9e65c5341b6e81303b4a0a90
#
_entry.id   253844ca9e65c5341b6e81303b4a0a90
#
_cell.length_a   1.000
_cell.length_b   1.000
_cell.length_c   1.000
_cell.angle_alpha   90.00
_cell.angle_beta   90.00
_cell.angle_gamma   90.00
#
_symmetry.space_group_name_H-M   'P 1'
#
loop_
_entity.id
_entity.type
_entity.pdbx_description
1 polymer ?
#
loop_
_entity_poly.entity_id
_entity_poly.type
_entity_poly.pdbx_seq_one_letter_code
_entity_poly.pdbx_strand_id
1 'polypeptide(L)'
;MNGNLRSKLNDNVFVNLISEFDIICLSECWLNEKAKIQLKGYFCIYKARKRARFARRNSGGTCIFFKSKLRECIAEINWDDFEDGLSIKLSKDLYSIVYDSCLRVPYLRPAQSSRNLIETDADCFDKLYQKIAECKDTYDILIISDFNARVGSLNDLINESDISDVNHDVLNSDTLITEDDLISNNMSIVRSNEDSTINSYGRQLIQLCKCSDLVILNGRTSGDREGKFTYIDKKGKSVIDLAVVSKEILYLVKSF
;
A
#
# COMPACT_ATOMS: atom_id res chain seq x y z
N MET A 1 -7.31 8.16 6.88
CA MET A 1 -8.44 8.41 7.83
C MET A 1 -8.16 7.68 9.13
N ASN A 2 -7.75 8.40 10.18
CA ASN A 2 -7.40 7.82 11.47
C ASN A 2 -8.61 7.83 12.41
N GLY A 3 -8.97 6.73 13.03
CA GLY A 3 -10.02 6.69 14.02
C GLY A 3 -10.71 5.35 14.18
N ASN A 4 -11.42 5.18 15.27
CA ASN A 4 -12.17 3.97 15.61
C ASN A 4 -13.14 3.59 14.46
N LEU A 5 -12.81 2.56 13.71
CA LEU A 5 -13.63 2.09 12.57
C LEU A 5 -15.10 1.83 12.96
N ARG A 6 -15.34 1.32 14.17
CA ARG A 6 -16.72 1.09 14.65
C ARG A 6 -17.57 2.36 14.68
N SER A 7 -16.98 3.50 15.10
CA SER A 7 -17.74 4.76 15.11
C SER A 7 -17.96 5.29 13.69
N LYS A 8 -17.01 5.08 12.78
CA LYS A 8 -17.15 5.50 11.38
C LYS A 8 -18.17 4.67 10.62
N LEU A 9 -18.30 3.37 10.91
CA LEU A 9 -19.33 2.53 10.30
C LEU A 9 -20.76 2.88 10.75
N ASN A 10 -20.91 3.71 11.79
CA ASN A 10 -22.19 4.30 12.18
C ASN A 10 -22.46 5.68 11.54
N ASP A 11 -21.50 6.21 10.80
CA ASP A 11 -21.62 7.46 10.04
C ASP A 11 -22.10 7.16 8.62
N ASN A 12 -23.31 7.57 8.31
CA ASN A 12 -23.93 7.32 7.00
C ASN A 12 -23.15 7.99 5.85
N VAL A 13 -22.53 9.15 6.09
CA VAL A 13 -21.72 9.83 5.06
C VAL A 13 -20.51 8.98 4.71
N PHE A 14 -19.80 8.48 5.73
CA PHE A 14 -18.68 7.59 5.54
C PHE A 14 -19.08 6.29 4.85
N VAL A 15 -20.17 5.65 5.32
CA VAL A 15 -20.67 4.40 4.74
C VAL A 15 -21.06 4.58 3.27
N ASN A 16 -21.77 5.65 2.93
CA ASN A 16 -22.15 5.94 1.56
C ASN A 16 -20.92 6.11 0.66
N LEU A 17 -19.93 6.88 1.12
CA LEU A 17 -18.67 7.10 0.38
C LEU A 17 -17.96 5.79 0.07
N ILE A 18 -17.75 4.93 1.07
CA ILE A 18 -17.00 3.69 0.86
C ILE A 18 -17.79 2.62 0.10
N SER A 19 -19.13 2.68 0.10
CA SER A 19 -19.98 1.71 -0.57
C SER A 19 -19.92 1.76 -2.11
N GLU A 20 -19.32 2.79 -2.67
CA GLU A 20 -19.06 2.90 -4.11
C GLU A 20 -17.96 1.93 -4.57
N PHE A 21 -17.06 1.53 -3.67
CA PHE A 21 -15.90 0.70 -4.00
C PHE A 21 -16.20 -0.80 -3.82
N ASP A 22 -15.61 -1.63 -4.68
CA ASP A 22 -15.72 -3.08 -4.57
C ASP A 22 -14.78 -3.67 -3.52
N ILE A 23 -13.60 -3.05 -3.33
CA ILE A 23 -12.60 -3.40 -2.31
C ILE A 23 -12.21 -2.13 -1.57
N ILE A 24 -12.16 -2.19 -0.23
CA ILE A 24 -11.88 -1.05 0.64
C ILE A 24 -10.77 -1.45 1.61
N CYS A 25 -9.62 -0.81 1.50
CA CYS A 25 -8.47 -1.03 2.36
C CYS A 25 -8.38 0.08 3.40
N LEU A 26 -8.39 -0.26 4.67
CA LEU A 26 -8.35 0.69 5.77
C LEU A 26 -7.19 0.38 6.72
N SER A 27 -6.40 1.38 7.04
CA SER A 27 -5.39 1.37 8.09
C SER A 27 -5.91 2.06 9.36
N GLU A 28 -5.21 1.90 10.48
CA GLU A 28 -5.56 2.50 11.78
C GLU A 28 -7.00 2.21 12.23
N CYS A 29 -7.43 0.96 12.09
CA CYS A 29 -8.80 0.55 12.39
C CYS A 29 -9.12 0.50 13.89
N TRP A 30 -8.10 0.44 14.76
CA TRP A 30 -8.21 0.38 16.23
C TRP A 30 -9.09 -0.75 16.75
N LEU A 31 -9.07 -1.88 16.06
CA LEU A 31 -9.82 -3.05 16.40
C LEU A 31 -9.07 -3.93 17.40
N ASN A 32 -9.82 -4.73 18.14
CA ASN A 32 -9.26 -5.83 18.92
C ASN A 32 -9.53 -7.17 18.19
N GLU A 33 -8.85 -8.22 18.60
CA GLU A 33 -8.96 -9.56 18.00
C GLU A 33 -10.38 -10.15 18.03
N LYS A 34 -11.25 -9.66 18.95
CA LYS A 34 -12.64 -10.10 19.11
C LYS A 34 -13.65 -9.13 18.49
N ALA A 35 -13.19 -8.21 17.64
CA ALA A 35 -14.05 -7.22 17.04
C ALA A 35 -15.05 -7.86 16.07
N LYS A 36 -16.32 -7.62 16.28
CA LYS A 36 -17.37 -7.95 15.31
C LYS A 36 -17.64 -6.69 14.49
N ILE A 37 -17.26 -6.73 13.21
CA ILE A 37 -17.43 -5.63 12.27
C ILE A 37 -18.30 -6.13 11.13
N GLN A 38 -19.30 -5.34 10.78
CA GLN A 38 -20.19 -5.65 9.68
C GLN A 38 -20.44 -4.39 8.85
N LEU A 39 -20.29 -4.51 7.54
CA LEU A 39 -20.74 -3.56 6.54
C LEU A 39 -21.68 -4.30 5.59
N LYS A 40 -22.91 -3.79 5.43
CA LYS A 40 -23.93 -4.45 4.63
C LYS A 40 -23.45 -4.66 3.19
N GLY A 41 -23.51 -5.91 2.70
CA GLY A 41 -23.09 -6.28 1.36
C GLY A 41 -21.58 -6.55 1.20
N TYR A 42 -20.82 -6.52 2.32
CA TYR A 42 -19.39 -6.77 2.31
C TYR A 42 -18.99 -7.90 3.25
N PHE A 43 -17.95 -8.61 2.86
CA PHE A 43 -17.14 -9.41 3.76
C PHE A 43 -15.98 -8.57 4.28
N CYS A 44 -15.43 -8.98 5.43
CA CYS A 44 -14.34 -8.28 6.08
C CYS A 44 -13.28 -9.27 6.54
N ILE A 45 -12.04 -9.00 6.17
CA ILE A 45 -10.85 -9.61 6.74
C ILE A 45 -10.12 -8.50 7.49
N TYR A 46 -9.67 -8.76 8.70
CA TYR A 46 -8.93 -7.75 9.47
C TYR A 46 -7.83 -8.36 10.33
N LYS A 47 -6.78 -7.62 10.54
CA LYS A 47 -5.68 -7.95 11.44
C LYS A 47 -5.59 -6.87 12.52
N ALA A 48 -5.89 -7.26 13.75
CA ALA A 48 -5.78 -6.38 14.89
C ALA A 48 -4.31 -6.33 15.34
N ARG A 49 -3.83 -5.13 15.65
CA ARG A 49 -2.52 -4.99 16.26
C ARG A 49 -2.55 -5.44 17.70
N LYS A 50 -1.55 -6.20 18.15
CA LYS A 50 -1.38 -6.56 19.56
C LYS A 50 -1.26 -5.29 20.40
N ARG A 51 -2.09 -5.19 21.42
CA ARG A 51 -2.09 -4.04 22.31
C ARG A 51 -0.82 -4.03 23.16
N ALA A 52 -0.08 -2.94 23.17
CA ALA A 52 1.05 -2.78 24.06
C ALA A 52 0.60 -2.86 25.53
N ARG A 53 1.41 -3.48 26.39
CA ARG A 53 1.08 -3.79 27.81
C ARG A 53 0.51 -2.62 28.61
N PHE A 54 0.96 -1.41 28.32
CA PHE A 54 0.54 -0.19 29.03
C PHE A 54 -0.35 0.74 28.19
N ALA A 55 -0.77 0.34 27.00
CA ALA A 55 -1.61 1.17 26.17
C ALA A 55 -3.06 1.21 26.73
N ARG A 56 -3.61 2.42 26.86
CA ARG A 56 -5.01 2.61 27.30
C ARG A 56 -6.02 2.28 26.21
N ARG A 57 -5.64 2.34 24.93
CA ARG A 57 -6.50 2.11 23.76
C ARG A 57 -5.81 1.21 22.76
N ASN A 58 -6.58 0.52 21.94
CA ASN A 58 -6.04 -0.15 20.76
C ASN A 58 -5.60 0.93 19.77
N SER A 59 -4.55 0.65 19.02
CA SER A 59 -4.03 1.50 17.93
C SER A 59 -3.58 0.62 16.80
N GLY A 60 -3.50 1.15 15.58
CA GLY A 60 -3.10 0.39 14.41
C GLY A 60 -4.17 -0.62 13.97
N GLY A 61 -3.70 -1.64 13.30
CA GLY A 61 -4.52 -2.67 12.68
C GLY A 61 -5.06 -2.29 11.32
N THR A 62 -5.22 -3.28 10.47
CA THR A 62 -5.66 -3.15 9.08
C THR A 62 -6.93 -3.94 8.85
N CYS A 63 -7.72 -3.51 7.88
CA CYS A 63 -8.97 -4.13 7.54
C CYS A 63 -9.21 -4.00 6.03
N ILE A 64 -9.66 -5.08 5.40
CA ILE A 64 -10.08 -5.08 4.01
C ILE A 64 -11.54 -5.52 3.97
N PHE A 65 -12.40 -4.65 3.44
CA PHE A 65 -13.75 -5.01 3.06
C PHE A 65 -13.80 -5.30 1.56
N PHE A 66 -14.57 -6.28 1.16
CA PHE A 66 -14.83 -6.57 -0.24
C PHE A 66 -16.29 -7.00 -0.43
N LYS A 67 -16.88 -6.53 -1.54
CA LYS A 67 -18.28 -6.85 -1.84
C LYS A 67 -18.53 -8.36 -1.89
N SER A 68 -19.69 -8.78 -1.43
CA SER A 68 -20.07 -10.21 -1.32
C SER A 68 -19.92 -10.97 -2.64
N LYS A 69 -20.09 -10.30 -3.79
CA LYS A 69 -19.89 -10.89 -5.13
C LYS A 69 -18.45 -11.35 -5.38
N LEU A 70 -17.46 -10.82 -4.65
CA LEU A 70 -16.04 -11.15 -4.78
C LEU A 70 -15.60 -12.28 -3.83
N ARG A 71 -16.51 -12.82 -3.01
CA ARG A 71 -16.16 -13.74 -1.93
C ARG A 71 -15.37 -14.98 -2.39
N GLU A 72 -15.76 -15.54 -3.54
CA GLU A 72 -15.14 -16.77 -4.05
C GLU A 72 -13.80 -16.51 -4.76
N CYS A 73 -13.52 -15.25 -5.09
CA CYS A 73 -12.32 -14.86 -5.81
C CYS A 73 -11.24 -14.29 -4.93
N ILE A 74 -11.55 -14.11 -3.64
CA ILE A 74 -10.62 -13.54 -2.69
C ILE A 74 -10.21 -14.61 -1.69
N ALA A 75 -8.88 -14.85 -1.60
CA ALA A 75 -8.26 -15.63 -0.56
C ALA A 75 -7.37 -14.72 0.31
N GLU A 76 -7.39 -14.95 1.62
CA GLU A 76 -6.43 -14.33 2.53
C GLU A 76 -5.07 -15.02 2.35
N ILE A 77 -4.01 -14.20 2.20
CA ILE A 77 -2.65 -14.69 2.30
C ILE A 77 -2.17 -14.38 3.71
N ASN A 78 -1.98 -15.42 4.49
CA ASN A 78 -1.45 -15.25 5.85
C ASN A 78 0.09 -15.20 5.78
N TRP A 79 0.65 -14.07 6.20
CA TRP A 79 2.08 -13.91 6.39
C TRP A 79 2.36 -13.78 7.87
N ASP A 80 2.67 -14.91 8.49
CA ASP A 80 2.87 -15.00 9.94
C ASP A 80 3.97 -14.05 10.44
N ASP A 81 4.98 -13.80 9.61
CA ASP A 81 6.13 -12.96 9.94
C ASP A 81 5.89 -11.45 9.78
N PHE A 82 4.77 -11.05 9.15
CA PHE A 82 4.47 -9.66 8.89
C PHE A 82 3.25 -9.19 9.71
N GLU A 83 3.49 -8.87 10.99
CA GLU A 83 2.42 -8.52 11.95
C GLU A 83 1.61 -7.28 11.52
N ASP A 84 2.21 -6.36 10.78
CA ASP A 84 1.63 -5.06 10.45
C ASP A 84 0.96 -5.01 9.04
N GLY A 85 0.89 -6.14 8.32
CA GLY A 85 0.28 -6.24 7.00
C GLY A 85 -0.90 -7.21 6.92
N LEU A 86 -1.83 -6.92 6.03
CA LEU A 86 -2.91 -7.81 5.63
C LEU A 86 -2.86 -7.97 4.11
N SER A 87 -2.84 -9.20 3.63
CA SER A 87 -2.74 -9.50 2.20
C SER A 87 -3.89 -10.35 1.74
N ILE A 88 -4.39 -10.06 0.56
CA ILE A 88 -5.37 -10.89 -0.13
C ILE A 88 -4.87 -11.21 -1.53
N LYS A 89 -5.24 -12.38 -2.01
CA LYS A 89 -5.08 -12.80 -3.39
C LYS A 89 -6.42 -12.66 -4.10
N LEU A 90 -6.40 -12.04 -5.28
CA LEU A 90 -7.53 -12.04 -6.21
C LEU A 90 -7.28 -13.12 -7.26
N SER A 91 -8.19 -14.09 -7.41
CA SER A 91 -8.05 -15.09 -8.44
C SER A 91 -8.66 -14.65 -9.77
N LYS A 92 -8.13 -15.21 -10.85
CA LYS A 92 -8.34 -14.84 -12.25
C LYS A 92 -9.78 -14.99 -12.76
N ASP A 93 -10.57 -15.86 -12.15
CA ASP A 93 -11.80 -16.38 -12.78
C ASP A 93 -12.98 -15.41 -12.83
N LEU A 94 -12.92 -14.28 -12.10
CA LEU A 94 -14.05 -13.36 -12.02
C LEU A 94 -13.94 -12.14 -12.94
N TYR A 95 -12.73 -11.79 -13.31
CA TYR A 95 -12.48 -10.71 -14.26
C TYR A 95 -11.59 -11.26 -15.34
N SER A 96 -12.08 -11.35 -16.55
CA SER A 96 -11.31 -11.77 -17.75
C SER A 96 -10.07 -10.88 -18.01
N ILE A 97 -9.68 -10.04 -17.08
CA ILE A 97 -8.67 -9.00 -17.20
C ILE A 97 -7.73 -8.96 -15.97
N VAL A 98 -8.02 -9.65 -14.86
CA VAL A 98 -7.18 -9.57 -13.65
C VAL A 98 -6.32 -10.82 -13.55
N TYR A 99 -5.04 -10.66 -13.84
CA TYR A 99 -4.01 -11.65 -13.50
C TYR A 99 -3.96 -11.85 -11.98
N ASP A 100 -3.39 -12.96 -11.53
CA ASP A 100 -3.17 -13.21 -10.11
C ASP A 100 -2.44 -12.02 -9.48
N SER A 101 -3.17 -11.17 -8.79
CA SER A 101 -2.62 -9.97 -8.17
C SER A 101 -2.65 -10.10 -6.64
N CYS A 102 -1.57 -9.72 -6.01
CA CYS A 102 -1.47 -9.68 -4.56
C CYS A 102 -1.74 -8.25 -4.08
N LEU A 103 -2.92 -8.02 -3.51
CA LEU A 103 -3.23 -6.75 -2.87
C LEU A 103 -2.66 -6.76 -1.44
N ARG A 104 -1.76 -5.84 -1.15
CA ARG A 104 -1.17 -5.63 0.16
C ARG A 104 -1.59 -4.31 0.76
N VAL A 105 -1.82 -4.34 2.06
CA VAL A 105 -1.95 -3.13 2.87
C VAL A 105 -0.96 -3.24 4.03
N PRO A 106 0.33 -2.92 3.83
CA PRO A 106 1.27 -2.87 4.92
C PRO A 106 0.99 -1.63 5.78
N TYR A 107 0.94 -1.81 7.08
CA TYR A 107 0.93 -0.72 8.02
C TYR A 107 2.36 -0.50 8.55
N LEU A 108 2.98 0.60 8.15
CA LEU A 108 4.26 1.04 8.68
C LEU A 108 4.03 1.96 9.88
N ARG A 109 4.67 1.68 11.00
CA ARG A 109 4.56 2.50 12.20
C ARG A 109 5.14 3.90 11.99
N PRO A 110 4.48 4.96 12.50
CA PRO A 110 5.16 6.25 12.68
C PRO A 110 6.36 6.08 13.63
N ALA A 111 7.53 6.60 13.26
CA ALA A 111 8.76 6.54 14.05
C ALA A 111 8.64 7.06 15.49
N GLN A 112 7.58 7.77 15.82
CA GLN A 112 7.42 8.43 17.13
C GLN A 112 6.54 7.67 18.15
N SER A 113 5.93 6.53 17.82
CA SER A 113 4.91 5.94 18.70
C SER A 113 5.39 4.89 19.68
N SER A 114 6.67 4.49 19.70
CA SER A 114 7.12 3.48 20.66
C SER A 114 8.59 3.60 21.05
N ARG A 115 8.81 4.18 22.23
CA ARG A 115 10.13 4.17 22.92
C ARG A 115 10.59 2.80 23.40
N ASN A 116 9.89 1.69 23.15
CA ASN A 116 10.16 0.39 23.79
C ASN A 116 9.96 -0.83 22.87
N LEU A 117 10.13 -0.73 21.56
CA LEU A 117 10.10 -1.91 20.69
C LEU A 117 11.43 -2.04 19.95
N ILE A 118 12.05 -3.19 20.14
CA ILE A 118 13.40 -3.59 19.72
C ILE A 118 13.51 -3.82 18.19
N GLU A 119 12.43 -3.70 17.44
CA GLU A 119 12.47 -3.75 15.99
C GLU A 119 12.81 -2.37 15.44
N THR A 120 13.91 -2.27 14.73
CA THR A 120 14.33 -1.04 14.05
C THR A 120 13.44 -0.79 12.84
N ASP A 121 13.21 0.48 12.52
CA ASP A 121 12.37 0.89 11.37
C ASP A 121 12.87 0.32 10.02
N ALA A 122 14.16 0.04 9.88
CA ALA A 122 14.77 -0.65 8.73
C ALA A 122 14.19 -2.05 8.52
N ASP A 123 13.92 -2.79 9.59
CA ASP A 123 13.39 -4.16 9.56
C ASP A 123 12.03 -4.27 8.82
N CYS A 124 11.21 -3.21 8.83
CA CYS A 124 9.90 -3.24 8.17
C CYS A 124 10.01 -3.21 6.64
N PHE A 125 10.88 -2.39 6.07
CA PHE A 125 11.11 -2.34 4.62
C PHE A 125 11.85 -3.58 4.11
N ASP A 126 12.79 -4.11 4.89
CA ASP A 126 13.51 -5.34 4.56
C ASP A 126 12.56 -6.55 4.54
N LYS A 127 11.67 -6.66 5.52
CA LYS A 127 10.60 -7.68 5.52
C LYS A 127 9.66 -7.52 4.34
N LEU A 128 9.26 -6.29 4.01
CA LEU A 128 8.41 -6.02 2.86
C LEU A 128 9.11 -6.42 1.55
N TYR A 129 10.39 -6.08 1.40
CA TYR A 129 11.20 -6.49 0.26
C TYR A 129 11.25 -8.01 0.10
N GLN A 130 11.54 -8.74 1.19
CA GLN A 130 11.54 -10.20 1.18
C GLN A 130 10.20 -10.78 0.72
N LYS A 131 9.09 -10.23 1.23
CA LYS A 131 7.75 -10.69 0.85
C LYS A 131 7.39 -10.37 -0.60
N ILE A 132 7.84 -9.24 -1.12
CA ILE A 132 7.71 -8.92 -2.54
C ILE A 132 8.51 -9.92 -3.37
N ALA A 133 9.75 -10.18 -3.00
CA ALA A 133 10.62 -11.13 -3.71
C ALA A 133 10.04 -12.56 -3.75
N GLU A 134 9.39 -13.00 -2.66
CA GLU A 134 8.70 -14.30 -2.61
C GLU A 134 7.48 -14.38 -3.54
N CYS A 135 6.89 -13.24 -3.90
CA CYS A 135 5.60 -13.17 -4.62
C CYS A 135 5.74 -12.73 -6.07
N LYS A 136 6.75 -11.93 -6.43
CA LYS A 136 6.82 -11.22 -7.71
C LYS A 136 6.79 -12.12 -8.94
N ASP A 137 7.35 -13.31 -8.84
CA ASP A 137 7.38 -14.26 -9.97
C ASP A 137 6.03 -14.96 -10.20
N THR A 138 5.11 -14.84 -9.23
CA THR A 138 3.83 -15.56 -9.26
C THR A 138 2.64 -14.59 -9.33
N TYR A 139 2.79 -13.40 -8.78
CA TYR A 139 1.69 -12.44 -8.60
C TYR A 139 2.08 -11.04 -9.03
N ASP A 140 1.17 -10.38 -9.72
CA ASP A 140 1.21 -8.94 -9.92
C ASP A 140 0.96 -8.23 -8.58
N ILE A 141 1.68 -7.13 -8.31
CA ILE A 141 1.74 -6.54 -6.99
C ILE A 141 1.06 -5.17 -6.96
N LEU A 142 0.12 -5.00 -6.05
CA LEU A 142 -0.43 -3.71 -5.64
C LEU A 142 -0.29 -3.55 -4.13
N ILE A 143 0.40 -2.49 -3.69
CA ILE A 143 0.55 -2.15 -2.28
C ILE A 143 -0.09 -0.79 -2.03
N ILE A 144 -1.06 -0.72 -1.12
CA ILE A 144 -1.71 0.52 -0.71
C ILE A 144 -1.53 0.66 0.79
N SER A 145 -0.91 1.76 1.25
CA SER A 145 -0.64 1.95 2.68
C SER A 145 -0.42 3.41 3.06
N ASP A 146 -0.69 3.70 4.33
CA ASP A 146 -0.02 4.79 5.04
C ASP A 146 1.41 4.34 5.35
N PHE A 147 2.35 4.71 4.47
CA PHE A 147 3.77 4.35 4.62
C PHE A 147 4.51 5.25 5.60
N ASN A 148 3.93 6.37 6.04
CA ASN A 148 4.63 7.46 6.72
C ASN A 148 5.91 7.91 5.95
N ALA A 149 5.99 7.56 4.69
CA ALA A 149 7.11 7.81 3.79
C ALA A 149 6.84 9.08 3.00
N ARG A 150 7.59 10.13 3.29
CA ARG A 150 7.58 11.38 2.53
C ARG A 150 8.66 11.28 1.47
N VAL A 151 8.26 11.12 0.23
CA VAL A 151 9.16 10.80 -0.90
C VAL A 151 9.56 12.02 -1.72
N GLY A 152 8.90 13.17 -1.52
CA GLY A 152 9.19 14.38 -2.29
C GLY A 152 9.19 14.12 -3.80
N SER A 153 10.18 14.68 -4.47
CA SER A 153 10.42 14.52 -5.91
C SER A 153 11.43 13.41 -6.25
N LEU A 154 11.75 12.51 -5.31
CA LEU A 154 12.68 11.40 -5.59
C LEU A 154 12.14 10.52 -6.71
N ASN A 155 13.02 10.14 -7.64
CA ASN A 155 12.70 9.24 -8.73
C ASN A 155 12.64 7.79 -8.23
N ASP A 156 11.56 7.10 -8.56
CA ASP A 156 11.29 5.70 -8.22
C ASP A 156 11.58 4.73 -9.39
N LEU A 157 11.90 5.25 -10.58
CA LEU A 157 12.38 4.44 -11.69
C LEU A 157 13.88 4.17 -11.57
N ILE A 158 14.30 3.03 -12.10
CA ILE A 158 15.72 2.68 -12.21
C ILE A 158 16.32 3.51 -13.35
N ASN A 159 17.43 4.20 -13.07
CA ASN A 159 18.21 4.95 -14.06
C ASN A 159 19.44 4.14 -14.46
N GLU A 160 20.08 4.53 -15.58
CA GLU A 160 21.34 3.91 -16.03
C GLU A 160 22.45 3.97 -14.96
N SER A 161 22.47 5.03 -14.15
CA SER A 161 23.43 5.13 -13.03
C SER A 161 23.15 4.14 -11.89
N ASP A 162 21.90 3.73 -11.70
CA ASP A 162 21.55 2.73 -10.68
C ASP A 162 22.01 1.32 -11.09
N ILE A 163 22.10 1.06 -12.40
CA ILE A 163 22.49 -0.25 -12.97
C ILE A 163 23.99 -0.53 -12.76
N SER A 164 24.81 0.51 -12.68
CA SER A 164 26.26 0.36 -12.47
C SER A 164 26.63 -0.22 -11.10
N ASP A 165 25.77 -0.05 -10.11
CA ASP A 165 26.00 -0.45 -8.72
C ASP A 165 25.35 -1.80 -8.35
N VAL A 166 24.51 -2.37 -9.23
CA VAL A 166 23.83 -3.64 -9.04
C VAL A 166 24.46 -4.71 -9.93
N ASN A 167 24.79 -5.89 -9.37
CA ASN A 167 25.28 -7.02 -10.13
C ASN A 167 24.31 -7.34 -11.29
N HIS A 168 24.79 -7.26 -12.52
CA HIS A 168 24.05 -7.42 -13.78
C HIS A 168 23.23 -8.73 -13.91
N ASP A 169 23.53 -9.73 -13.08
CA ASP A 169 22.90 -11.08 -13.18
C ASP A 169 21.48 -11.15 -12.58
N VAL A 170 20.96 -10.06 -11.96
CA VAL A 170 19.68 -10.10 -11.22
C VAL A 170 18.56 -9.31 -11.91
N LEU A 171 18.90 -8.41 -12.82
CA LEU A 171 17.90 -7.57 -13.51
C LEU A 171 17.52 -8.19 -14.86
N ASN A 172 16.39 -8.88 -14.90
CA ASN A 172 15.79 -9.30 -16.16
C ASN A 172 15.22 -8.05 -16.85
N SER A 173 15.81 -7.62 -17.98
CA SER A 173 15.43 -6.38 -18.69
C SER A 173 13.93 -6.32 -19.05
N ASP A 174 13.30 -7.47 -19.22
CA ASP A 174 11.90 -7.58 -19.65
C ASP A 174 10.89 -7.22 -18.54
N THR A 175 11.32 -7.27 -17.27
CA THR A 175 10.47 -6.96 -16.10
C THR A 175 10.56 -5.51 -15.66
N LEU A 176 11.61 -4.78 -16.07
CA LEU A 176 11.81 -3.39 -15.65
C LEU A 176 10.70 -2.46 -16.17
N ILE A 177 10.22 -1.59 -15.28
CA ILE A 177 9.31 -0.51 -15.65
C ILE A 177 10.11 0.57 -16.37
N THR A 178 9.75 0.84 -17.63
CA THR A 178 10.39 1.86 -18.47
C THR A 178 9.52 3.12 -18.56
N GLU A 179 10.10 4.20 -19.08
CA GLU A 179 9.35 5.41 -19.41
C GLU A 179 8.25 5.14 -20.44
N ASP A 180 8.51 4.28 -21.43
CA ASP A 180 7.53 3.88 -22.45
C ASP A 180 6.35 3.12 -21.85
N ASP A 181 6.56 2.31 -20.82
CA ASP A 181 5.48 1.64 -20.09
C ASP A 181 4.55 2.67 -19.43
N LEU A 182 5.10 3.71 -18.82
CA LEU A 182 4.29 4.77 -18.21
C LEU A 182 3.52 5.58 -19.27
N ILE A 183 4.19 5.98 -20.36
CA ILE A 183 3.56 6.73 -21.45
C ILE A 183 2.41 5.93 -22.07
N SER A 184 2.63 4.65 -22.37
CA SER A 184 1.63 3.76 -22.97
C SER A 184 0.39 3.59 -22.09
N ASN A 185 0.54 3.77 -20.78
CA ASN A 185 -0.54 3.71 -19.80
C ASN A 185 -1.08 5.10 -19.38
N ASN A 186 -0.76 6.17 -20.13
CA ASN A 186 -1.18 7.57 -19.86
C ASN A 186 -0.74 8.07 -18.47
N MET A 187 0.42 7.65 -18.01
CA MET A 187 1.01 8.08 -16.74
C MET A 187 2.16 9.06 -16.99
N SER A 188 2.39 9.97 -16.07
CA SER A 188 3.53 10.89 -16.13
C SER A 188 4.83 10.15 -15.82
N ILE A 189 5.88 10.36 -16.62
CA ILE A 189 7.23 9.86 -16.35
C ILE A 189 7.76 10.47 -15.06
N VAL A 190 7.65 11.79 -14.94
CA VAL A 190 8.04 12.52 -13.73
C VAL A 190 6.85 12.57 -12.77
N ARG A 191 7.06 12.08 -11.56
CA ARG A 191 6.06 12.10 -10.51
C ARG A 191 5.96 13.50 -9.88
N SER A 192 4.77 14.08 -9.87
CA SER A 192 4.49 15.29 -9.12
C SER A 192 4.21 14.97 -7.65
N ASN A 193 4.47 15.93 -6.74
CA ASN A 193 4.18 15.78 -5.33
C ASN A 193 4.07 17.15 -4.67
N GLU A 194 2.91 17.47 -4.09
CA GLU A 194 2.72 18.71 -3.31
C GLU A 194 3.57 18.72 -2.04
N ASP A 195 3.97 17.54 -1.53
CA ASP A 195 4.86 17.40 -0.39
C ASP A 195 6.33 17.33 -0.86
N SER A 196 7.04 18.43 -0.76
CA SER A 196 8.46 18.50 -1.14
C SER A 196 9.41 17.86 -0.12
N THR A 197 8.91 17.45 1.04
CA THR A 197 9.76 16.89 2.11
C THR A 197 10.15 15.45 1.81
N ILE A 198 11.37 15.10 2.18
CA ILE A 198 11.90 13.74 2.09
C ILE A 198 12.34 13.30 3.49
N ASN A 199 11.83 12.17 3.97
CA ASN A 199 12.27 11.56 5.22
C ASN A 199 13.01 10.24 4.99
N SER A 200 13.46 9.59 6.07
CA SER A 200 14.18 8.30 5.99
C SER A 200 13.32 7.20 5.38
N TYR A 201 12.04 7.11 5.76
CA TYR A 201 11.09 6.15 5.19
C TYR A 201 10.85 6.39 3.71
N GLY A 202 10.79 7.65 3.27
CA GLY A 202 10.68 8.01 1.85
C GLY A 202 11.86 7.49 1.04
N ARG A 203 13.09 7.61 1.54
CA ARG A 203 14.28 7.05 0.88
C ARG A 203 14.24 5.53 0.82
N GLN A 204 13.84 4.86 1.90
CA GLN A 204 13.69 3.41 1.95
C GLN A 204 12.61 2.90 1.00
N LEU A 205 11.46 3.61 0.90
CA LEU A 205 10.41 3.26 -0.04
C LEU A 205 10.87 3.40 -1.50
N ILE A 206 11.59 4.47 -1.84
CA ILE A 206 12.16 4.64 -3.18
C ILE A 206 13.15 3.52 -3.49
N GLN A 207 14.02 3.16 -2.53
CA GLN A 207 14.93 2.04 -2.70
C GLN A 207 14.19 0.72 -2.89
N LEU A 208 13.13 0.48 -2.11
CA LEU A 208 12.27 -0.69 -2.28
C LEU A 208 11.65 -0.74 -3.69
N CYS A 209 11.11 0.39 -4.17
CA CYS A 209 10.54 0.46 -5.51
C CYS A 209 11.56 0.08 -6.57
N LYS A 210 12.76 0.67 -6.52
CA LYS A 210 13.84 0.38 -7.45
C LYS A 210 14.31 -1.09 -7.40
N CYS A 211 14.51 -1.64 -6.20
CA CYS A 211 14.97 -3.03 -6.05
C CYS A 211 13.91 -4.09 -6.40
N SER A 212 12.63 -3.71 -6.46
CA SER A 212 11.51 -4.64 -6.68
C SER A 212 10.76 -4.40 -7.99
N ASP A 213 11.23 -3.49 -8.85
CA ASP A 213 10.57 -3.10 -10.10
C ASP A 213 9.13 -2.62 -9.88
N LEU A 214 8.97 -1.72 -8.93
CA LEU A 214 7.68 -1.14 -8.57
C LEU A 214 7.68 0.37 -8.81
N VAL A 215 6.50 0.95 -9.04
CA VAL A 215 6.33 2.39 -9.24
C VAL A 215 5.22 2.95 -8.35
N ILE A 216 5.41 4.19 -7.87
CA ILE A 216 4.42 4.92 -7.09
C ILE A 216 3.42 5.58 -8.03
N LEU A 217 2.12 5.37 -7.82
CA LEU A 217 1.05 5.93 -8.66
C LEU A 217 0.71 7.39 -8.34
N ASN A 218 0.84 7.80 -7.07
CA ASN A 218 0.56 9.17 -6.65
C ASN A 218 1.36 10.19 -7.48
N GLY A 219 0.69 11.20 -7.99
CA GLY A 219 1.30 12.24 -8.82
C GLY A 219 1.59 11.84 -10.26
N ARG A 220 1.07 10.68 -10.75
CA ARG A 220 1.28 10.20 -12.13
C ARG A 220 -0.01 10.01 -12.91
N THR A 221 -1.10 9.69 -12.25
CA THR A 221 -2.34 9.27 -12.91
C THR A 221 -3.29 10.44 -13.15
N SER A 222 -4.29 10.25 -14.01
CA SER A 222 -5.27 11.28 -14.34
C SER A 222 -6.09 11.76 -13.13
N GLY A 223 -6.26 10.91 -12.11
CA GLY A 223 -6.99 11.24 -10.89
C GLY A 223 -6.18 12.06 -9.88
N ASP A 224 -4.85 11.89 -9.89
CA ASP A 224 -3.92 12.60 -9.01
C ASP A 224 -2.63 12.96 -9.76
N ARG A 225 -2.70 13.92 -10.69
CA ARG A 225 -1.50 14.40 -11.41
C ARG A 225 -0.63 15.33 -10.59
N GLU A 226 -1.16 15.90 -9.52
CA GLU A 226 -0.48 16.88 -8.69
C GLU A 226 0.23 16.24 -7.50
N GLY A 227 -0.09 14.97 -7.16
CA GLY A 227 0.43 14.31 -5.96
C GLY A 227 -0.08 14.99 -4.70
N LYS A 228 -1.42 15.07 -4.57
CA LYS A 228 -2.11 15.82 -3.52
C LYS A 228 -1.83 15.29 -2.13
N PHE A 229 -1.89 16.19 -1.14
CA PHE A 229 -1.77 15.81 0.27
C PHE A 229 -2.82 14.76 0.65
N THR A 230 -2.37 13.64 1.19
CA THR A 230 -3.23 12.55 1.69
C THR A 230 -3.51 12.68 3.18
N TYR A 231 -2.62 13.34 3.91
CA TYR A 231 -2.79 13.65 5.32
C TYR A 231 -2.76 15.17 5.54
N ILE A 232 -3.78 15.68 6.26
CA ILE A 232 -3.89 17.11 6.61
C ILE A 232 -4.37 17.20 8.06
N ASP A 233 -3.62 17.88 8.89
CA ASP A 233 -4.03 18.20 10.26
C ASP A 233 -3.63 19.63 10.65
N LYS A 234 -3.86 20.01 11.93
CA LYS A 234 -3.49 21.33 12.46
C LYS A 234 -1.99 21.59 12.50
N LYS A 235 -1.16 20.55 12.43
CA LYS A 235 0.29 20.62 12.54
C LYS A 235 0.99 20.63 11.18
N GLY A 236 0.31 20.23 10.13
CA GLY A 236 0.87 20.21 8.79
C GLY A 236 0.14 19.32 7.81
N LYS A 237 0.76 19.16 6.65
CA LYS A 237 0.27 18.35 5.55
C LYS A 237 1.38 17.41 5.07
N SER A 238 1.01 16.24 4.55
CA SER A 238 1.97 15.30 3.95
C SER A 238 1.29 14.37 2.95
N VAL A 239 2.09 13.82 2.04
CA VAL A 239 1.71 12.73 1.16
C VAL A 239 2.37 11.46 1.71
N ILE A 240 1.62 10.64 2.41
CA ILE A 240 2.08 9.44 3.13
C ILE A 240 1.23 8.20 2.84
N ASP A 241 0.00 8.37 2.40
CA ASP A 241 -0.82 7.29 1.86
C ASP A 241 -0.47 7.13 0.39
N LEU A 242 0.20 6.05 0.04
CA LEU A 242 0.74 5.82 -1.29
C LEU A 242 0.24 4.50 -1.84
N ALA A 243 0.13 4.44 -3.17
CA ALA A 243 -0.09 3.21 -3.91
C ALA A 243 1.12 2.89 -4.77
N VAL A 244 1.58 1.65 -4.68
CA VAL A 244 2.77 1.15 -5.36
C VAL A 244 2.39 -0.09 -6.15
N VAL A 245 2.80 -0.18 -7.41
CA VAL A 245 2.38 -1.26 -8.32
C VAL A 245 3.55 -1.83 -9.11
N SER A 246 3.41 -3.11 -9.54
CA SER A 246 4.27 -3.73 -10.52
C SER A 246 3.84 -3.39 -11.95
N LYS A 247 4.73 -3.64 -12.92
CA LYS A 247 4.55 -3.34 -14.35
C LYS A 247 3.28 -3.92 -14.91
N GLU A 248 2.99 -5.16 -14.55
CA GLU A 248 1.94 -6.00 -15.13
C GLU A 248 0.54 -5.47 -14.87
N ILE A 249 0.36 -4.60 -13.87
CA ILE A 249 -0.97 -4.01 -13.58
C ILE A 249 -1.11 -2.54 -13.97
N LEU A 250 -0.07 -1.92 -14.56
CA LEU A 250 -0.15 -0.52 -14.98
C LEU A 250 -1.34 -0.26 -15.92
N TYR A 251 -1.61 -1.17 -16.85
CA TYR A 251 -2.72 -1.02 -17.82
C TYR A 251 -4.11 -1.08 -17.17
N LEU A 252 -4.23 -1.58 -15.96
CA LEU A 252 -5.49 -1.62 -15.18
C LEU A 252 -5.76 -0.30 -14.46
N VAL A 253 -4.72 0.51 -14.26
CA VAL A 253 -4.82 1.79 -13.54
C VAL A 253 -5.39 2.86 -14.46
N LYS A 254 -6.67 3.17 -14.30
CA LYS A 254 -7.34 4.23 -15.09
C LYS A 254 -7.22 5.60 -14.42
N SER A 255 -7.32 5.62 -13.12
CA SER A 255 -7.14 6.84 -12.31
C SER A 255 -6.85 6.43 -10.87
N PHE A 256 -6.12 7.28 -10.17
CA PHE A 256 -5.79 7.06 -8.75
C PHE A 256 -6.08 8.34 -7.96
#